data_3b2198e1d5875089b7cb980537be7338
#
_entry.id   3b2198e1d5875089b7cb980537be7338
#
_cell.length_a   1.000
_cell.length_b   1.000
_cell.length_c   1.000
_cell.angle_alpha   90.00
_cell.angle_beta   90.00
_cell.angle_gamma   90.00
#
_symmetry.space_group_name_H-M   'P 1'
#
loop_
_entity.id
_entity.type
_entity.pdbx_description
1 polymer ?
#
loop_
_entity_poly.entity_id
_entity_poly.type
_entity_poly.pdbx_seq_one_letter_code
_entity_poly.pdbx_strand_id
1 'polypeptide(L)'
;LAVERGKPHPDLFLHAARTMGVDPARTLVIEDSEAGVTAGVAAGMTVVGLLAGGHVRDGQAQRLTARGAHHLAHSYADVAAFMDR
;
A
#
# COMPACT_ATOMS: atom_id res chain seq x y z
N LEU A 1 -16.39 10.32 10.09
CA LEU A 1 -15.04 9.91 9.77
C LEU A 1 -14.14 11.13 9.69
N ALA A 2 -13.01 11.07 10.39
CA ALA A 2 -12.11 12.22 10.52
C ALA A 2 -11.14 12.37 9.34
N VAL A 3 -11.51 11.91 8.16
CA VAL A 3 -10.67 11.94 6.97
C VAL A 3 -11.27 12.89 5.96
N GLU A 4 -10.53 13.93 5.59
CA GLU A 4 -10.99 14.93 4.66
C GLU A 4 -10.86 14.49 3.20
N ARG A 5 -9.81 13.72 2.89
CA ARG A 5 -9.48 13.34 1.52
C ARG A 5 -9.22 11.86 1.42
N GLY A 6 -9.81 11.22 0.41
CA GLY A 6 -9.54 9.84 0.09
C GLY A 6 -8.27 9.69 -0.75
N LYS A 7 -7.96 8.45 -1.12
CA LYS A 7 -6.82 8.13 -2.01
C LYS A 7 -6.91 8.96 -3.29
N PRO A 8 -5.81 9.44 -3.81
CA PRO A 8 -4.41 9.12 -3.51
C PRO A 8 -3.79 9.91 -2.36
N HIS A 9 -4.58 10.69 -1.62
CA HIS A 9 -4.07 11.43 -0.47
C HIS A 9 -3.80 10.48 0.70
N PRO A 10 -2.84 10.79 1.58
CA PRO A 10 -2.46 9.87 2.67
C PRO A 10 -3.40 9.90 3.87
N ASP A 11 -4.43 10.72 3.86
CA ASP A 11 -5.27 11.03 5.03
C ASP A 11 -5.82 9.78 5.72
N LEU A 12 -6.36 8.84 4.95
CA LEU A 12 -6.94 7.60 5.50
C LEU A 12 -5.88 6.76 6.22
N PHE A 13 -4.72 6.57 5.61
CA PHE A 13 -3.65 5.76 6.19
C PHE A 13 -3.06 6.43 7.42
N LEU A 14 -2.89 7.75 7.39
CA LEU A 14 -2.39 8.50 8.56
C LEU A 14 -3.40 8.46 9.70
N HIS A 15 -4.69 8.57 9.40
CA HIS A 15 -5.75 8.43 10.40
C HIS A 15 -5.71 7.05 11.06
N ALA A 16 -5.60 6.00 10.25
CA ALA A 16 -5.52 4.62 10.75
C ALA A 16 -4.30 4.43 11.65
N ALA A 17 -3.14 4.93 11.24
CA ALA A 17 -1.92 4.82 12.03
C ALA A 17 -2.06 5.53 13.39
N ARG A 18 -2.65 6.73 13.40
CA ARG A 18 -2.90 7.47 14.65
C ARG A 18 -3.86 6.72 15.56
N THR A 19 -4.94 6.20 15.00
CA THR A 19 -5.96 5.46 15.75
C THR A 19 -5.37 4.20 16.39
N MET A 20 -4.50 3.51 15.65
CA MET A 20 -3.85 2.29 16.14
C MET A 20 -2.63 2.57 17.02
N GLY A 21 -2.17 3.81 17.07
CA GLY A 21 -0.99 4.17 17.84
C GLY A 21 0.31 3.62 17.26
N VAL A 22 0.41 3.50 15.93
CA VAL A 22 1.59 2.96 15.26
C VAL A 22 2.30 4.04 14.45
N ASP A 23 3.63 3.87 14.31
CA ASP A 23 4.45 4.76 13.51
C ASP A 23 4.28 4.43 12.02
N PRO A 24 3.89 5.39 11.16
CA PRO A 24 3.82 5.15 9.71
C PRO A 24 5.10 4.56 9.13
N ALA A 25 6.26 5.02 9.58
CA ALA A 25 7.54 4.52 9.07
C ALA A 25 7.78 3.03 9.37
N ARG A 26 7.01 2.44 10.28
CA ARG A 26 7.09 1.04 10.66
C ARG A 26 5.85 0.25 10.25
N THR A 27 5.02 0.82 9.39
CA THR A 27 3.76 0.24 8.96
C THR A 27 3.89 -0.26 7.53
N LEU A 28 3.36 -1.46 7.28
CA LEU A 28 3.26 -2.06 5.96
C LEU A 28 1.85 -1.90 5.44
N VAL A 29 1.74 -1.41 4.21
CA VAL A 29 0.47 -1.27 3.50
C VAL A 29 0.48 -2.22 2.30
N ILE A 30 -0.62 -2.94 2.12
CA ILE A 30 -0.82 -3.82 0.96
C ILE A 30 -1.90 -3.18 0.09
N GLU A 31 -1.56 -2.85 -1.15
CA GLU A 31 -2.48 -2.15 -2.06
C GLU A 31 -2.40 -2.71 -3.47
N ASP A 32 -3.55 -2.82 -4.12
CA ASP A 32 -3.66 -3.32 -5.48
C ASP A 32 -3.92 -2.21 -6.50
N SER A 33 -4.10 -0.98 -6.07
CA SER A 33 -4.41 0.15 -6.95
C SER A 33 -3.30 1.19 -6.94
N GLU A 34 -3.18 1.92 -8.04
CA GLU A 34 -2.24 3.02 -8.15
C GLU A 34 -2.52 4.11 -7.10
N ALA A 35 -3.78 4.45 -6.91
CA ALA A 35 -4.18 5.45 -5.93
C ALA A 35 -3.82 5.02 -4.50
N GLY A 36 -4.02 3.74 -4.18
CA GLY A 36 -3.66 3.21 -2.87
C GLY A 36 -2.16 3.19 -2.62
N VAL A 37 -1.37 2.81 -3.64
CA VAL A 37 0.09 2.85 -3.55
C VAL A 37 0.56 4.29 -3.32
N THR A 38 0.05 5.23 -4.10
CA THR A 38 0.40 6.65 -3.94
C THR A 38 0.10 7.14 -2.53
N ALA A 39 -1.08 6.80 -2.00
CA ALA A 39 -1.48 7.19 -0.65
C ALA A 39 -0.57 6.61 0.43
N GLY A 40 -0.21 5.34 0.32
CA GLY A 40 0.68 4.68 1.28
C GLY A 40 2.08 5.29 1.29
N VAL A 41 2.62 5.57 0.10
CA VAL A 41 3.93 6.22 -0.04
C VAL A 41 3.88 7.62 0.58
N ALA A 42 2.82 8.39 0.27
CA ALA A 42 2.66 9.74 0.81
C ALA A 42 2.50 9.74 2.33
N ALA A 43 1.98 8.65 2.91
CA ALA A 43 1.86 8.49 4.36
C ALA A 43 3.19 8.11 5.03
N GLY A 44 4.24 7.85 4.26
CA GLY A 44 5.53 7.43 4.80
C GLY A 44 5.59 5.95 5.18
N MET A 45 4.69 5.14 4.67
CA MET A 45 4.61 3.72 4.95
C MET A 45 5.37 2.89 3.92
N THR A 46 5.71 1.65 4.27
CA THR A 46 6.23 0.68 3.30
C THR A 46 5.04 0.08 2.55
N VAL A 47 5.08 0.13 1.22
CA VAL A 47 3.97 -0.31 0.39
C VAL A 47 4.33 -1.54 -0.42
N VAL A 48 3.50 -2.58 -0.29
CA VAL A 48 3.55 -3.77 -1.15
C VAL A 48 2.41 -3.65 -2.16
N GLY A 49 2.76 -3.64 -3.44
CA GLY A 49 1.78 -3.70 -4.52
C GLY A 49 1.34 -5.14 -4.73
N LEU A 50 0.05 -5.40 -4.58
CA LEU A 50 -0.51 -6.75 -4.69
C LEU A 50 -1.03 -6.98 -6.11
N LEU A 51 -0.54 -8.02 -6.74
CA LEU A 51 -0.89 -8.43 -8.11
C LEU A 51 -1.72 -9.71 -8.10
N ALA A 52 -2.56 -9.88 -7.09
CA ALA A 52 -3.41 -11.07 -6.93
C ALA A 52 -4.80 -10.80 -7.50
N GLY A 53 -5.47 -11.88 -7.91
CA GLY A 53 -6.84 -11.83 -8.38
C GLY A 53 -6.97 -11.78 -9.89
N GLY A 54 -8.19 -11.98 -10.38
CA GLY A 54 -8.51 -12.08 -11.80
C GLY A 54 -8.57 -10.76 -12.56
N HIS A 55 -8.26 -9.64 -11.91
CA HIS A 55 -8.37 -8.31 -12.50
C HIS A 55 -7.02 -7.64 -12.76
N VAL A 56 -5.93 -8.38 -12.65
CA VAL A 56 -4.60 -7.84 -12.91
C VAL A 56 -4.45 -7.59 -14.41
N ARG A 57 -4.19 -6.33 -14.76
CA ARG A 57 -4.02 -5.91 -16.14
C ARG A 57 -2.56 -5.99 -16.55
N ASP A 58 -2.32 -6.12 -17.86
CA ASP A 58 -0.98 -6.00 -18.40
C ASP A 58 -0.36 -4.67 -17.98
N GLY A 59 0.88 -4.71 -17.52
CA GLY A 59 1.58 -3.52 -17.07
C GLY A 59 1.22 -3.06 -15.66
N GLN A 60 0.40 -3.80 -14.91
CA GLN A 60 0.02 -3.40 -13.56
C GLN A 60 1.24 -3.32 -12.62
N ALA A 61 2.16 -4.29 -12.72
CA ALA A 61 3.38 -4.28 -11.92
C ALA A 61 4.17 -2.98 -12.14
N GLN A 62 4.33 -2.57 -13.40
CA GLN A 62 5.04 -1.35 -13.76
C GLN A 62 4.32 -0.12 -13.23
N ARG A 63 2.99 -0.08 -13.31
CA ARG A 63 2.21 1.06 -12.81
C ARG A 63 2.32 1.21 -11.30
N LEU A 64 2.21 0.11 -10.55
CA LEU A 64 2.35 0.15 -9.10
C LEU A 64 3.77 0.55 -8.69
N THR A 65 4.77 0.03 -9.38
CA THR A 65 6.17 0.41 -9.15
C THR A 65 6.39 1.89 -9.45
N ALA A 66 5.81 2.41 -10.53
CA ALA A 66 5.92 3.82 -10.90
C ALA A 66 5.30 4.75 -9.85
N ARG A 67 4.31 4.28 -9.11
CA ARG A 67 3.71 5.05 -8.01
C ARG A 67 4.49 4.93 -6.71
N GLY A 68 5.54 4.13 -6.67
CA GLY A 68 6.43 4.04 -5.53
C GLY A 68 6.28 2.79 -4.67
N ALA A 69 5.58 1.75 -5.15
CA ALA A 69 5.52 0.49 -4.43
C ALA A 69 6.94 -0.01 -4.16
N HIS A 70 7.23 -0.31 -2.92
CA HIS A 70 8.55 -0.76 -2.50
C HIS A 70 8.80 -2.22 -2.86
N HIS A 71 7.73 -3.01 -2.86
CA HIS A 71 7.75 -4.44 -3.17
C HIS A 71 6.51 -4.80 -3.97
N LEU A 72 6.58 -5.91 -4.71
CA LEU A 72 5.44 -6.48 -5.41
C LEU A 72 5.21 -7.89 -4.89
N ALA A 73 3.95 -8.29 -4.76
CA ALA A 73 3.55 -9.62 -4.32
C ALA A 73 2.47 -10.15 -5.23
N HIS A 74 2.51 -11.44 -5.55
CA HIS A 74 1.51 -12.10 -6.41
C HIS A 74 0.44 -12.83 -5.61
N SER A 75 0.61 -12.88 -4.28
CA SER A 75 -0.33 -13.54 -3.38
C SER A 75 -0.11 -13.04 -1.96
N TYR A 76 -1.07 -13.32 -1.08
CA TYR A 76 -0.89 -13.04 0.35
C TYR A 76 0.23 -13.89 0.96
N ALA A 77 0.49 -15.07 0.41
CA ALA A 77 1.63 -15.88 0.85
C ALA A 77 2.96 -15.17 0.58
N ASP A 78 3.08 -14.48 -0.55
CA ASP A 78 4.27 -13.67 -0.85
C ASP A 78 4.43 -12.53 0.16
N VAL A 79 3.32 -11.91 0.56
CA VAL A 79 3.35 -10.85 1.58
C VAL A 79 3.84 -11.41 2.91
N ALA A 80 3.35 -12.58 3.31
CA ALA A 80 3.76 -13.23 4.55
C ALA A 80 5.26 -13.51 4.56
N ALA A 81 5.84 -13.88 3.42
CA ALA A 81 7.28 -14.11 3.29
C ALA A 81 8.09 -12.84 3.56
N PHE A 82 7.56 -11.66 3.21
CA PHE A 82 8.18 -10.39 3.56
C PHE A 82 8.16 -10.14 5.07
N MET A 83 7.04 -10.45 5.71
CA MET A 83 6.86 -10.17 7.14
C MET A 83 7.74 -11.04 8.01
N ASP A 84 8.16 -12.21 7.51
CA ASP A 84 8.98 -13.16 8.25
C ASP A 84 10.49 -12.88 8.15
N ARG A 85 10.89 -11.83 7.47
CA ARG A 85 12.31 -11.48 7.33
C ARG A 85 12.88 -10.77 8.55
#